data_f865e14a517c0fc741ca2dcdedfdb755
#
_entry.id   f865e14a517c0fc741ca2dcdedfdb755
#
_cell.length_a   1.000
_cell.length_b   1.000
_cell.length_c   1.000
_cell.angle_alpha   90.00
_cell.angle_beta   90.00
_cell.angle_gamma   90.00
#
_symmetry.space_group_name_H-M   'P 1'
#
loop_
_entity.id
_entity.type
_entity.pdbx_description
1 polymer ?
#
loop_
_entity_poly.entity_id
_entity_poly.type
_entity_poly.pdbx_seq_one_letter_code
_entity_poly.pdbx_strand_id
1 'polypeptide(L)'
;MRRFYRPADRAGSSLNDVPSGGRAARGFRATPVELDPPDLSPWRTGDTGIDYVWSFTAAAPGPHVMLSALMHGNEICGAIALDRMLYVGIRPVRGKITFAFCNVEAYRNFSRLDPALSRYVDEDMNRVWDHNALEGPRNSPELRRARVLRPLIDTVDYLLDIHSTTNINPPMMLTGIERKHLDFAKALGFPVYLVRDAGHEGGRRLRDYGQFSDPASPAVALLVESGQHWAKQTAETASETAWRFLTATGVLSEADAALWIQQPPEAQRVIQVTHRITIQNDDFRFVDIYEGFEVIERAGTVIARDGGRDIRTPYDNCVLIMPAQRFTRGQTAVRLGRYEE
;
A
#
# COMPACT_ATOMS: atom_id res chain seq x y z
N MET A 1 31.15 17.19 1.45
CA MET A 1 30.19 18.27 1.10
C MET A 1 28.79 17.67 1.07
N ARG A 2 28.01 17.90 2.14
CA ARG A 2 26.62 17.42 2.22
C ARG A 2 25.74 18.35 1.39
N ARG A 3 25.20 17.88 0.25
CA ARG A 3 24.17 18.61 -0.49
C ARG A 3 22.84 18.44 0.28
N PHE A 4 22.35 19.51 0.87
CA PHE A 4 21.03 19.56 1.46
C PHE A 4 19.96 19.45 0.34
N TYR A 5 19.12 18.41 0.42
CA TYR A 5 17.95 18.29 -0.41
C TYR A 5 16.87 19.24 0.17
N ARG A 6 16.46 20.26 -0.58
CA ARG A 6 15.31 21.12 -0.26
C ARG A 6 14.09 20.62 -1.05
N PRO A 7 12.92 20.47 -0.39
CA PRO A 7 11.66 20.27 -1.12
C PRO A 7 11.37 21.46 -2.04
N ALA A 8 10.82 21.20 -3.21
CA ALA A 8 10.43 22.24 -4.17
C ALA A 8 9.19 22.99 -3.67
N ASP A 9 9.22 24.31 -3.74
CA ASP A 9 8.09 25.20 -3.41
C ASP A 9 6.88 24.87 -4.32
N ARG A 10 5.71 24.64 -3.70
CA ARG A 10 4.43 24.45 -4.38
C ARG A 10 3.71 25.77 -4.55
N ALA A 11 3.34 26.08 -5.80
CA ALA A 11 2.28 27.02 -6.10
C ALA A 11 0.93 26.33 -5.84
N GLY A 12 0.09 26.94 -4.98
CA GLY A 12 -1.23 26.42 -4.64
C GLY A 12 -2.18 26.44 -5.86
N SER A 13 -2.84 25.30 -6.12
CA SER A 13 -4.01 25.24 -6.97
C SER A 13 -5.22 24.79 -6.13
N SER A 14 -6.20 25.68 -6.00
CA SER A 14 -7.47 25.43 -5.35
C SER A 14 -8.27 24.39 -6.15
N LEU A 15 -8.63 23.30 -5.50
CA LEU A 15 -9.58 22.31 -6.02
C LEU A 15 -10.98 22.68 -5.56
N ASN A 16 -11.69 23.51 -6.33
CA ASN A 16 -13.14 23.62 -6.28
C ASN A 16 -13.58 24.12 -7.66
N ASP A 17 -14.06 23.17 -8.47
CA ASP A 17 -15.14 23.36 -9.46
C ASP A 17 -15.34 22.04 -10.20
N VAL A 18 -16.37 21.28 -9.83
CA VAL A 18 -16.88 20.13 -10.60
C VAL A 18 -18.09 20.61 -11.38
N PRO A 19 -18.06 20.72 -12.73
CA PRO A 19 -19.24 20.99 -13.54
C PRO A 19 -20.07 19.70 -13.66
N SER A 20 -21.36 19.81 -13.35
CA SER A 20 -22.39 18.83 -13.70
C SER A 20 -22.63 18.86 -15.22
N GLY A 21 -21.98 17.97 -15.97
CA GLY A 21 -22.18 17.81 -17.41
C GLY A 21 -21.86 16.38 -17.84
N GLY A 22 -22.71 15.77 -18.66
CA GLY A 22 -22.70 14.38 -19.06
C GLY A 22 -21.31 13.79 -19.37
N ARG A 23 -21.00 12.62 -18.77
CA ARG A 23 -19.75 11.88 -18.93
C ARG A 23 -19.58 11.42 -20.39
N ALA A 24 -18.68 12.06 -21.13
CA ALA A 24 -18.16 11.49 -22.37
C ALA A 24 -17.31 10.26 -22.04
N ALA A 25 -17.45 9.16 -22.78
CA ALA A 25 -16.65 7.94 -22.64
C ALA A 25 -15.16 8.28 -22.67
N ARG A 26 -14.50 8.22 -21.50
CA ARG A 26 -13.06 8.40 -21.39
C ARG A 26 -12.39 7.09 -21.77
N GLY A 27 -11.74 7.04 -22.93
CA GLY A 27 -10.90 5.92 -23.33
C GLY A 27 -9.76 5.69 -22.32
N PHE A 28 -9.28 4.44 -22.22
CA PHE A 28 -8.13 4.05 -21.40
C PHE A 28 -6.91 4.92 -21.78
N ARG A 29 -6.44 5.77 -20.87
CA ARG A 29 -5.18 6.50 -21.03
C ARG A 29 -4.10 5.76 -20.28
N ALA A 30 -3.03 5.41 -20.99
CA ALA A 30 -1.81 4.92 -20.33
C ALA A 30 -1.34 5.98 -19.32
N THR A 31 -1.15 5.59 -18.08
CA THR A 31 -0.65 6.51 -17.05
C THR A 31 0.84 6.72 -17.25
N PRO A 32 1.31 7.97 -17.37
CA PRO A 32 2.73 8.24 -17.55
C PRO A 32 3.53 7.82 -16.32
N VAL A 33 4.76 7.38 -16.55
CA VAL A 33 5.73 7.11 -15.46
C VAL A 33 6.43 8.42 -15.13
N GLU A 34 5.99 9.11 -14.09
CA GLU A 34 6.55 10.39 -13.63
C GLU A 34 7.69 10.21 -12.60
N LEU A 35 7.80 9.02 -12.02
CA LEU A 35 8.82 8.68 -11.03
C LEU A 35 10.05 8.06 -11.67
N ASP A 36 11.22 8.37 -11.13
CA ASP A 36 12.45 7.69 -11.43
C ASP A 36 12.73 6.59 -10.39
N PRO A 37 12.98 5.34 -10.81
CA PRO A 37 13.32 4.27 -9.88
C PRO A 37 14.68 4.57 -9.23
N PRO A 38 14.80 4.45 -7.87
CA PRO A 38 16.07 4.71 -7.20
C PRO A 38 17.07 3.59 -7.46
N ASP A 39 18.37 3.94 -7.49
CA ASP A 39 19.42 2.94 -7.46
C ASP A 39 19.55 2.35 -6.06
N LEU A 40 19.18 1.09 -5.90
CA LEU A 40 19.26 0.37 -4.63
C LEU A 40 20.61 -0.33 -4.38
N SER A 41 21.57 -0.22 -5.30
CA SER A 41 22.88 -0.86 -5.15
C SER A 41 23.63 -0.47 -3.87
N PRO A 42 23.56 0.78 -3.35
CA PRO A 42 24.18 1.16 -2.10
C PRO A 42 23.64 0.39 -0.88
N TRP A 43 22.39 -0.08 -0.96
CA TRP A 43 21.70 -0.76 0.15
C TRP A 43 21.79 -2.29 0.07
N ARG A 44 22.49 -2.83 -0.92
CA ARG A 44 22.50 -4.27 -1.22
C ARG A 44 22.95 -5.14 -0.04
N THR A 45 24.06 -4.81 0.60
CA THR A 45 24.67 -5.69 1.61
C THR A 45 23.83 -5.80 2.88
N GLY A 46 23.01 -4.76 3.18
CA GLY A 46 22.32 -4.71 4.46
C GLY A 46 23.26 -4.70 5.67
N ASP A 47 22.69 -4.74 6.87
CA ASP A 47 23.43 -4.92 8.12
C ASP A 47 22.83 -6.05 8.98
N THR A 48 21.80 -6.71 8.48
CA THR A 48 21.07 -7.79 9.17
C THR A 48 21.50 -9.19 8.73
N GLY A 49 22.43 -9.29 7.79
CA GLY A 49 22.76 -10.55 7.10
C GLY A 49 21.75 -10.92 6.00
N ILE A 50 20.75 -10.06 5.75
CA ILE A 50 19.77 -10.23 4.69
C ILE A 50 19.97 -9.09 3.68
N ASP A 51 20.21 -9.42 2.42
CA ASP A 51 20.39 -8.44 1.35
C ASP A 51 19.21 -7.46 1.30
N TYR A 52 19.50 -6.16 1.14
CA TYR A 52 18.51 -5.09 1.05
C TYR A 52 17.64 -4.89 2.30
N VAL A 53 18.15 -5.32 3.47
CA VAL A 53 17.50 -5.11 4.77
C VAL A 53 18.47 -4.44 5.73
N TRP A 54 18.07 -3.26 6.23
CA TRP A 54 18.85 -2.45 7.16
C TRP A 54 18.11 -2.27 8.47
N SER A 55 18.79 -2.42 9.61
CA SER A 55 18.22 -2.25 10.94
C SER A 55 19.08 -1.34 11.78
N PHE A 56 18.45 -0.40 12.45
CA PHE A 56 19.12 0.53 13.37
C PHE A 56 18.49 0.41 14.75
N THR A 57 19.31 0.15 15.77
CA THR A 57 18.86 -0.03 17.16
C THR A 57 19.35 1.14 18.01
N ALA A 58 18.45 1.74 18.78
CA ALA A 58 18.78 2.77 19.77
C ALA A 58 19.30 2.13 21.07
N ALA A 59 19.97 2.93 21.89
CA ALA A 59 20.37 2.51 23.25
C ALA A 59 19.15 2.38 24.19
N ALA A 60 18.14 3.22 24.01
CA ALA A 60 16.92 3.17 24.81
C ALA A 60 15.98 2.05 24.32
N PRO A 61 15.37 1.25 25.21
CA PRO A 61 14.42 0.20 24.83
C PRO A 61 13.16 0.80 24.23
N GLY A 62 12.56 0.06 23.28
CA GLY A 62 11.34 0.50 22.58
C GLY A 62 10.87 -0.56 21.58
N PRO A 63 9.84 -0.25 20.78
CA PRO A 63 9.30 -1.19 19.82
C PRO A 63 10.25 -1.44 18.64
N HIS A 64 10.09 -2.60 18.02
CA HIS A 64 10.67 -2.89 16.71
C HIS A 64 9.70 -2.49 15.61
N VAL A 65 10.05 -1.48 14.85
CA VAL A 65 9.25 -0.95 13.75
C VAL A 65 9.89 -1.30 12.41
N MET A 66 9.10 -1.83 11.49
CA MET A 66 9.56 -2.17 10.14
C MET A 66 8.76 -1.40 9.09
N LEU A 67 9.49 -0.81 8.14
CA LEU A 67 8.94 -0.30 6.90
C LEU A 67 9.33 -1.25 5.77
N SER A 68 8.36 -1.78 5.05
CA SER A 68 8.58 -2.63 3.87
C SER A 68 8.15 -1.91 2.59
N ALA A 69 8.91 -2.12 1.52
CA ALA A 69 8.63 -1.60 0.19
C ALA A 69 8.96 -2.66 -0.87
N LEU A 70 8.49 -2.46 -2.09
CA LEU A 70 8.71 -3.38 -3.19
C LEU A 70 8.19 -4.80 -2.92
N MET A 71 7.07 -4.95 -2.21
CA MET A 71 6.36 -6.21 -2.20
C MET A 71 5.99 -6.61 -3.65
N HIS A 72 5.71 -5.61 -4.48
CA HIS A 72 5.63 -5.70 -5.93
C HIS A 72 6.71 -4.81 -6.56
N GLY A 73 7.50 -5.34 -7.48
CA GLY A 73 8.66 -4.64 -8.02
C GLY A 73 8.33 -3.39 -8.85
N ASN A 74 7.09 -3.25 -9.32
CA ASN A 74 6.63 -2.07 -10.06
C ASN A 74 6.11 -0.93 -9.18
N GLU A 75 6.01 -1.13 -7.87
CA GLU A 75 5.48 -0.16 -6.90
C GLU A 75 6.64 0.65 -6.28
N ILE A 76 7.25 1.50 -7.10
CA ILE A 76 8.54 2.14 -6.77
C ILE A 76 8.44 3.28 -5.73
N CYS A 77 7.24 3.77 -5.41
CA CYS A 77 7.05 4.88 -4.47
C CYS A 77 7.61 4.58 -3.07
N GLY A 78 7.38 3.34 -2.57
CA GLY A 78 7.94 2.90 -1.30
C GLY A 78 9.46 2.78 -1.34
N ALA A 79 10.02 2.31 -2.46
CA ALA A 79 11.49 2.28 -2.62
C ALA A 79 12.10 3.68 -2.56
N ILE A 80 11.46 4.66 -3.20
CA ILE A 80 11.89 6.07 -3.15
C ILE A 80 11.82 6.61 -1.71
N ALA A 81 10.75 6.27 -0.96
CA ALA A 81 10.60 6.72 0.42
C ALA A 81 11.70 6.13 1.32
N LEU A 82 11.93 4.81 1.25
CA LEU A 82 12.95 4.15 2.06
C LEU A 82 14.39 4.59 1.67
N ASP A 83 14.68 4.71 0.38
CA ASP A 83 15.98 5.21 -0.12
C ASP A 83 16.28 6.59 0.45
N ARG A 84 15.32 7.52 0.41
CA ARG A 84 15.48 8.87 0.99
C ARG A 84 15.73 8.83 2.49
N MET A 85 15.00 8.00 3.24
CA MET A 85 15.17 7.86 4.69
C MET A 85 16.55 7.28 5.04
N LEU A 86 17.01 6.28 4.32
CA LEU A 86 18.34 5.70 4.48
C LEU A 86 19.43 6.70 4.13
N TYR A 87 19.26 7.46 3.05
CA TYR A 87 20.21 8.49 2.61
C TYR A 87 20.34 9.65 3.61
N VAL A 88 19.21 10.10 4.17
CA VAL A 88 19.19 11.11 5.25
C VAL A 88 19.84 10.58 6.51
N GLY A 89 19.92 9.27 6.68
CA GLY A 89 20.60 8.62 7.81
C GLY A 89 19.80 8.70 9.09
N ILE A 90 18.48 8.56 9.05
CA ILE A 90 17.63 8.55 10.25
C ILE A 90 18.05 7.44 11.22
N ARG A 91 17.90 7.72 12.51
CA ARG A 91 18.21 6.77 13.59
C ARG A 91 17.09 6.80 14.63
N PRO A 92 16.74 5.64 15.21
CA PRO A 92 15.74 5.61 16.26
C PRO A 92 16.25 6.30 17.52
N VAL A 93 15.36 7.02 18.21
CA VAL A 93 15.62 7.58 19.55
C VAL A 93 15.38 6.53 20.63
N ARG A 94 14.57 5.50 20.32
CA ARG A 94 14.31 4.31 21.15
C ARG A 94 13.92 3.12 20.28
N GLY A 95 14.11 1.89 20.78
CA GLY A 95 13.73 0.68 20.07
C GLY A 95 14.55 0.44 18.80
N LYS A 96 13.91 -0.03 17.76
CA LYS A 96 14.57 -0.48 16.52
C LYS A 96 13.76 -0.08 15.30
N ILE A 97 14.42 0.41 14.26
CA ILE A 97 13.84 0.63 12.94
C ILE A 97 14.47 -0.33 11.94
N THR A 98 13.65 -1.02 11.16
CA THR A 98 14.08 -1.85 10.05
C THR A 98 13.49 -1.34 8.73
N PHE A 99 14.32 -1.23 7.70
CA PHE A 99 13.94 -0.94 6.32
C PHE A 99 14.17 -2.21 5.48
N ALA A 100 13.15 -2.65 4.74
CA ALA A 100 13.26 -3.81 3.89
C ALA A 100 12.74 -3.53 2.47
N PHE A 101 13.61 -3.72 1.49
CA PHE A 101 13.20 -3.83 0.09
C PHE A 101 12.92 -5.31 -0.19
N CYS A 102 11.65 -5.65 -0.39
CA CYS A 102 11.20 -7.04 -0.40
C CYS A 102 11.54 -7.78 -1.70
N ASN A 103 10.83 -7.55 -2.78
CA ASN A 103 11.01 -8.25 -4.07
C ASN A 103 11.94 -7.49 -5.02
N VAL A 104 13.21 -7.36 -4.60
CA VAL A 104 14.22 -6.66 -5.41
C VAL A 104 14.51 -7.39 -6.74
N GLU A 105 14.30 -8.70 -6.79
CA GLU A 105 14.47 -9.48 -8.02
C GLU A 105 13.45 -9.05 -9.08
N ALA A 106 12.19 -8.88 -8.71
CA ALA A 106 11.18 -8.32 -9.60
C ALA A 106 11.47 -6.85 -9.96
N TYR A 107 11.87 -6.03 -8.98
CA TYR A 107 12.21 -4.62 -9.19
C TYR A 107 13.32 -4.42 -10.23
N ARG A 108 14.32 -5.29 -10.29
CA ARG A 108 15.42 -5.20 -11.30
C ARG A 108 14.93 -5.27 -12.72
N ASN A 109 13.74 -5.82 -12.97
CA ASN A 109 13.09 -5.88 -14.28
C ASN A 109 12.24 -4.63 -14.58
N PHE A 110 12.26 -3.61 -13.70
CA PHE A 110 11.48 -2.40 -13.92
C PHE A 110 11.92 -1.67 -15.19
N SER A 111 10.96 -1.43 -16.06
CA SER A 111 11.16 -0.66 -17.28
C SER A 111 10.06 0.39 -17.42
N ARG A 112 10.43 1.63 -17.74
CA ARG A 112 9.46 2.70 -18.02
C ARG A 112 8.59 2.41 -19.25
N LEU A 113 9.02 1.53 -20.15
CA LEU A 113 8.26 1.15 -21.35
C LEU A 113 7.11 0.18 -21.02
N ASP A 114 7.33 -0.72 -20.08
CA ASP A 114 6.30 -1.63 -19.58
C ASP A 114 6.52 -1.94 -18.09
N PRO A 115 6.19 -0.98 -17.23
CA PRO A 115 6.49 -1.11 -15.81
C PRO A 115 5.65 -2.19 -15.12
N ALA A 116 4.51 -2.59 -15.70
CA ALA A 116 3.65 -3.63 -15.14
C ALA A 116 4.30 -5.02 -15.10
N LEU A 117 5.23 -5.31 -16.02
CA LEU A 117 5.93 -6.59 -16.10
C LEU A 117 6.83 -6.89 -14.90
N SER A 118 7.25 -5.86 -14.16
CA SER A 118 8.08 -6.04 -12.96
C SER A 118 7.29 -6.21 -11.67
N ARG A 119 5.98 -6.51 -11.74
CA ARG A 119 5.17 -6.71 -10.53
C ARG A 119 5.71 -7.86 -9.66
N TYR A 120 5.98 -9.00 -10.27
CA TYR A 120 6.59 -10.17 -9.62
C TYR A 120 7.41 -10.96 -10.67
N VAL A 121 8.18 -11.96 -10.21
CA VAL A 121 8.92 -12.88 -11.08
C VAL A 121 8.05 -14.07 -11.45
N ASP A 122 7.62 -14.85 -10.45
CA ASP A 122 6.82 -16.06 -10.64
C ASP A 122 5.40 -15.92 -10.08
N GLU A 123 5.27 -15.37 -8.87
CA GLU A 123 3.99 -15.26 -8.17
C GLU A 123 3.89 -13.99 -7.31
N ASP A 124 2.67 -13.56 -7.00
CA ASP A 124 2.45 -12.38 -6.17
C ASP A 124 2.99 -12.60 -4.74
N MET A 125 4.10 -11.91 -4.39
CA MET A 125 4.73 -12.01 -3.08
C MET A 125 3.78 -11.61 -1.93
N ASN A 126 2.77 -10.81 -2.22
CA ASN A 126 1.75 -10.42 -1.23
C ASN A 126 0.57 -11.42 -1.16
N ARG A 127 0.78 -12.68 -1.58
CA ARG A 127 -0.17 -13.80 -1.48
C ARG A 127 0.45 -15.04 -0.84
N VAL A 128 1.71 -14.98 -0.43
CA VAL A 128 2.46 -16.16 0.05
C VAL A 128 2.64 -16.21 1.56
N TRP A 129 2.07 -15.27 2.31
CA TRP A 129 2.31 -15.10 3.75
C TRP A 129 1.38 -15.95 4.62
N ASP A 130 0.99 -17.13 4.16
CA ASP A 130 0.33 -18.13 4.98
C ASP A 130 1.27 -19.30 5.30
N HIS A 131 0.93 -20.02 6.38
CA HIS A 131 1.76 -21.13 6.86
C HIS A 131 1.96 -22.20 5.77
N ASN A 132 0.92 -22.56 5.02
CA ASN A 132 1.01 -23.63 4.01
C ASN A 132 1.90 -23.22 2.84
N ALA A 133 1.89 -21.94 2.45
CA ALA A 133 2.79 -21.43 1.41
C ALA A 133 4.24 -21.39 1.92
N LEU A 134 4.45 -20.84 3.12
CA LEU A 134 5.80 -20.66 3.68
C LEU A 134 6.49 -21.99 4.03
N GLU A 135 5.76 -23.00 4.52
CA GLU A 135 6.30 -24.34 4.86
C GLU A 135 6.13 -25.35 3.71
N GLY A 136 5.37 -24.99 2.66
CA GLY A 136 5.06 -25.89 1.58
C GLY A 136 6.23 -26.14 0.62
N PRO A 137 6.06 -27.08 -0.32
CA PRO A 137 7.12 -27.49 -1.25
C PRO A 137 7.38 -26.51 -2.40
N ARG A 138 6.50 -25.54 -2.64
CA ARG A 138 6.72 -24.51 -3.68
C ARG A 138 7.99 -23.73 -3.41
N ASN A 139 8.68 -23.30 -4.46
CA ASN A 139 9.98 -22.67 -4.34
C ASN A 139 10.18 -21.55 -5.38
N SER A 140 9.23 -20.63 -5.50
CA SER A 140 9.38 -19.42 -6.31
C SER A 140 10.43 -18.47 -5.72
N PRO A 141 10.97 -17.52 -6.49
CA PRO A 141 11.80 -16.45 -5.97
C PRO A 141 11.13 -15.69 -4.82
N GLU A 142 9.83 -15.42 -4.94
CA GLU A 142 9.02 -14.73 -3.93
C GLU A 142 8.94 -15.51 -2.63
N LEU A 143 8.68 -16.83 -2.69
CA LEU A 143 8.64 -17.67 -1.51
C LEU A 143 10.01 -17.80 -0.84
N ARG A 144 11.08 -17.96 -1.61
CA ARG A 144 12.44 -17.96 -1.04
C ARG A 144 12.71 -16.67 -0.28
N ARG A 145 12.35 -15.53 -0.89
CA ARG A 145 12.52 -14.22 -0.27
C ARG A 145 11.66 -14.04 0.97
N ALA A 146 10.39 -14.44 0.94
CA ALA A 146 9.49 -14.41 2.09
C ALA A 146 10.03 -15.25 3.25
N ARG A 147 10.52 -16.46 2.99
CA ARG A 147 11.14 -17.33 4.01
C ARG A 147 12.37 -16.72 4.66
N VAL A 148 13.21 -16.03 3.87
CA VAL A 148 14.39 -15.32 4.40
C VAL A 148 13.99 -14.12 5.26
N LEU A 149 12.93 -13.40 4.92
CA LEU A 149 12.45 -12.24 5.68
C LEU A 149 11.68 -12.64 6.95
N ARG A 150 11.02 -13.79 6.95
CA ARG A 150 10.10 -14.24 8.00
C ARG A 150 10.69 -14.17 9.43
N PRO A 151 11.89 -14.69 9.72
CA PRO A 151 12.43 -14.64 11.07
C PRO A 151 12.60 -13.23 11.62
N LEU A 152 12.87 -12.26 10.74
CA LEU A 152 12.94 -10.85 11.11
C LEU A 152 11.55 -10.27 11.36
N ILE A 153 10.59 -10.58 10.49
CA ILE A 153 9.20 -10.12 10.60
C ILE A 153 8.52 -10.63 11.87
N ASP A 154 8.85 -11.85 12.30
CA ASP A 154 8.35 -12.44 13.55
C ASP A 154 8.74 -11.64 14.80
N THR A 155 9.72 -10.74 14.70
CA THR A 155 10.17 -9.87 15.80
C THR A 155 9.59 -8.46 15.75
N VAL A 156 8.75 -8.14 14.77
CA VAL A 156 8.26 -6.77 14.48
C VAL A 156 7.00 -6.46 15.28
N ASP A 157 7.02 -5.37 16.06
CA ASP A 157 5.84 -4.87 16.78
C ASP A 157 4.94 -4.03 15.89
N TYR A 158 5.52 -3.21 15.00
CA TYR A 158 4.79 -2.32 14.09
C TYR A 158 5.32 -2.46 12.66
N LEU A 159 4.43 -2.80 11.74
CA LEU A 159 4.75 -2.93 10.30
C LEU A 159 3.97 -1.91 9.49
N LEU A 160 4.65 -1.17 8.62
CA LEU A 160 4.05 -0.45 7.50
C LEU A 160 4.51 -1.07 6.19
N ASP A 161 3.57 -1.64 5.43
CA ASP A 161 3.80 -2.17 4.09
C ASP A 161 3.38 -1.13 3.06
N ILE A 162 4.34 -0.62 2.28
CA ILE A 162 4.13 0.54 1.38
C ILE A 162 3.88 0.04 -0.03
N HIS A 163 2.66 0.30 -0.48
CA HIS A 163 2.13 -0.05 -1.79
C HIS A 163 1.61 1.16 -2.57
N SER A 164 1.16 0.87 -3.76
CA SER A 164 0.44 1.80 -4.64
C SER A 164 -0.52 1.04 -5.55
N THR A 165 -1.37 1.75 -6.27
CA THR A 165 -2.42 1.15 -7.10
C THR A 165 -2.17 1.36 -8.59
N THR A 166 -2.56 0.39 -9.42
CA THR A 166 -2.49 0.52 -10.89
C THR A 166 -3.37 1.68 -11.38
N ASN A 167 -4.56 1.83 -10.79
CA ASN A 167 -5.54 2.82 -11.18
C ASN A 167 -5.39 4.10 -10.37
N ILE A 168 -5.96 5.19 -10.87
CA ILE A 168 -6.06 6.43 -10.11
C ILE A 168 -7.08 6.21 -9.00
N ASN A 169 -6.56 6.09 -7.77
CA ASN A 169 -7.34 6.04 -6.54
C ASN A 169 -6.79 7.08 -5.58
N PRO A 170 -7.63 7.71 -4.75
CA PRO A 170 -7.12 8.46 -3.62
C PRO A 170 -6.26 7.57 -2.71
N PRO A 171 -5.22 8.12 -2.06
CA PRO A 171 -4.44 7.37 -1.09
C PRO A 171 -5.31 6.79 0.02
N MET A 172 -5.01 5.55 0.43
CA MET A 172 -5.78 4.86 1.47
C MET A 172 -4.91 3.96 2.33
N MET A 173 -5.35 3.72 3.56
CA MET A 173 -4.73 2.77 4.49
C MET A 173 -5.62 1.54 4.64
N LEU A 174 -5.10 0.36 4.31
CA LEU A 174 -5.77 -0.91 4.59
C LEU A 174 -5.44 -1.33 6.03
N THR A 175 -6.46 -1.34 6.90
CA THR A 175 -6.28 -1.60 8.33
C THR A 175 -6.65 -3.03 8.73
N GLY A 176 -7.24 -3.83 7.81
CA GLY A 176 -7.83 -5.10 8.20
C GLY A 176 -9.07 -4.92 9.07
N ILE A 177 -9.50 -5.98 9.73
CA ILE A 177 -10.73 -5.97 10.54
C ILE A 177 -10.46 -5.71 12.02
N GLU A 178 -9.25 -6.03 12.51
CA GLU A 178 -8.90 -5.88 13.92
C GLU A 178 -8.82 -4.41 14.35
N ARG A 179 -9.44 -4.10 15.49
CA ARG A 179 -9.57 -2.72 15.97
C ARG A 179 -8.22 -2.05 16.25
N LYS A 180 -7.24 -2.80 16.76
CA LYS A 180 -5.89 -2.29 17.05
C LYS A 180 -5.24 -1.59 15.86
N HIS A 181 -5.45 -2.11 14.64
CA HIS A 181 -4.91 -1.51 13.42
C HIS A 181 -5.64 -0.23 13.04
N LEU A 182 -6.97 -0.22 13.17
CA LEU A 182 -7.78 0.96 12.88
C LEU A 182 -7.46 2.10 13.87
N ASP A 183 -7.38 1.79 15.16
CA ASP A 183 -7.11 2.78 16.21
C ASP A 183 -5.71 3.40 15.99
N PHE A 184 -4.71 2.58 15.64
CA PHE A 184 -3.38 3.09 15.31
C PHE A 184 -3.37 3.90 14.00
N ALA A 185 -4.08 3.48 12.95
CA ALA A 185 -4.18 4.23 11.69
C ALA A 185 -4.86 5.59 11.90
N LYS A 186 -5.85 5.68 12.79
CA LYS A 186 -6.47 6.95 13.19
C LYS A 186 -5.49 7.90 13.87
N ALA A 187 -4.57 7.37 14.69
CA ALA A 187 -3.55 8.18 15.34
C ALA A 187 -2.55 8.81 14.37
N LEU A 188 -2.35 8.25 13.16
CA LEU A 188 -1.50 8.86 12.13
C LEU A 188 -2.12 10.13 11.52
N GLY A 189 -3.46 10.24 11.47
CA GLY A 189 -4.17 11.34 10.81
C GLY A 189 -3.93 11.43 9.30
N PHE A 190 -3.43 10.35 8.66
CA PHE A 190 -3.06 10.28 7.25
C PHE A 190 -2.92 8.82 6.79
N PRO A 191 -3.30 8.46 5.54
CA PRO A 191 -4.13 9.25 4.61
C PRO A 191 -5.58 9.39 5.11
N VAL A 192 -6.40 10.16 4.37
CA VAL A 192 -7.81 10.42 4.74
C VAL A 192 -8.66 9.16 4.77
N TYR A 193 -8.45 8.23 3.86
CA TYR A 193 -9.28 7.03 3.74
C TYR A 193 -8.67 5.84 4.48
N LEU A 194 -9.43 5.29 5.43
CA LEU A 194 -9.11 4.05 6.14
C LEU A 194 -10.06 2.95 5.66
N VAL A 195 -9.53 1.88 5.09
CA VAL A 195 -10.33 0.80 4.53
C VAL A 195 -10.16 -0.44 5.39
N ARG A 196 -11.26 -0.90 5.99
CA ARG A 196 -11.34 -2.14 6.76
C ARG A 196 -11.67 -3.29 5.82
N ASP A 197 -10.70 -4.15 5.55
CA ASP A 197 -10.80 -5.27 4.60
C ASP A 197 -10.32 -6.57 5.25
N ALA A 198 -11.14 -7.61 5.19
CA ALA A 198 -10.85 -8.93 5.77
C ALA A 198 -9.73 -9.73 5.06
N GLY A 199 -9.13 -9.18 4.00
CA GLY A 199 -8.04 -9.83 3.27
C GLY A 199 -8.38 -10.22 1.84
N HIS A 200 -7.57 -11.10 1.24
CA HIS A 200 -7.66 -11.51 -0.16
C HIS A 200 -7.87 -13.03 -0.28
N GLU A 201 -8.76 -13.48 -1.17
CA GLU A 201 -9.00 -14.92 -1.39
C GLU A 201 -7.82 -15.64 -2.03
N GLY A 202 -7.04 -14.94 -2.86
CA GLY A 202 -5.89 -15.50 -3.57
C GLY A 202 -4.67 -15.81 -2.70
N GLY A 203 -4.73 -15.56 -1.39
CA GLY A 203 -3.63 -15.79 -0.45
C GLY A 203 -3.43 -14.67 0.55
N ARG A 204 -2.63 -14.93 1.59
CA ARG A 204 -2.42 -14.02 2.70
C ARG A 204 -1.40 -12.94 2.36
N ARG A 205 -1.70 -11.69 2.68
CA ARG A 205 -0.77 -10.56 2.58
C ARG A 205 0.20 -10.52 3.75
N LEU A 206 1.35 -9.85 3.58
CA LEU A 206 2.30 -9.62 4.68
C LEU A 206 1.63 -8.96 5.90
N ARG A 207 0.81 -7.92 5.67
CA ARG A 207 0.12 -7.25 6.76
C ARG A 207 -0.87 -8.14 7.54
N ASP A 208 -1.29 -9.26 6.98
CA ASP A 208 -2.19 -10.24 7.60
C ASP A 208 -1.43 -11.45 8.17
N TYR A 209 -0.09 -11.44 8.16
CA TYR A 209 0.76 -12.56 8.58
C TYR A 209 0.89 -12.65 10.10
N GLY A 210 0.88 -13.89 10.62
CA GLY A 210 1.28 -14.24 11.97
C GLY A 210 0.57 -13.41 13.04
N GLN A 211 1.37 -12.81 13.91
CA GLN A 211 0.91 -12.01 15.04
C GLN A 211 0.08 -10.77 14.66
N PHE A 212 0.20 -10.28 13.42
CA PHE A 212 -0.57 -9.13 12.97
C PHE A 212 -2.06 -9.45 12.83
N SER A 213 -2.42 -10.68 12.48
CA SER A 213 -3.82 -11.12 12.42
C SER A 213 -4.33 -11.80 13.69
N ASP A 214 -3.50 -11.94 14.72
CA ASP A 214 -3.91 -12.45 16.02
C ASP A 214 -4.53 -11.30 16.85
N PRO A 215 -5.83 -11.36 17.21
CA PRO A 215 -6.46 -10.33 18.01
C PRO A 215 -5.88 -10.21 19.43
N ALA A 216 -5.25 -11.26 19.95
CA ALA A 216 -4.60 -11.25 21.26
C ALA A 216 -3.20 -10.63 21.24
N SER A 217 -2.57 -10.54 20.09
CA SER A 217 -1.26 -9.89 19.94
C SER A 217 -1.38 -8.37 19.90
N PRO A 218 -0.49 -7.62 20.58
CA PRO A 218 -0.44 -6.16 20.48
C PRO A 218 0.15 -5.66 19.16
N ALA A 219 0.77 -6.53 18.36
CA ALA A 219 1.45 -6.14 17.13
C ALA A 219 0.48 -5.55 16.10
N VAL A 220 0.92 -4.49 15.43
CA VAL A 220 0.14 -3.72 14.46
C VAL A 220 0.79 -3.79 13.09
N ALA A 221 -0.03 -4.04 12.05
CA ALA A 221 0.41 -3.94 10.66
C ALA A 221 -0.59 -3.13 9.85
N LEU A 222 -0.07 -2.15 9.13
CA LEU A 222 -0.82 -1.33 8.18
C LEU A 222 -0.24 -1.51 6.78
N LEU A 223 -1.10 -1.41 5.76
CA LEU A 223 -0.70 -1.35 4.37
C LEU A 223 -1.23 -0.05 3.78
N VAL A 224 -0.32 0.78 3.25
CA VAL A 224 -0.72 2.00 2.56
C VAL A 224 -0.73 1.79 1.04
N GLU A 225 -1.84 2.12 0.41
CA GLU A 225 -1.95 2.33 -1.03
C GLU A 225 -1.75 3.83 -1.29
N SER A 226 -0.54 4.21 -1.69
CA SER A 226 -0.10 5.60 -1.70
C SER A 226 -0.66 6.44 -2.86
N GLY A 227 -1.41 5.85 -3.78
CA GLY A 227 -1.93 6.47 -4.99
C GLY A 227 -1.57 5.69 -6.24
N GLN A 228 -1.70 6.31 -7.43
CA GLN A 228 -1.36 5.66 -8.69
C GLN A 228 0.15 5.39 -8.77
N HIS A 229 0.54 4.17 -9.18
CA HIS A 229 1.91 3.63 -9.08
C HIS A 229 3.04 4.63 -9.40
N TRP A 230 2.88 5.41 -10.46
CA TRP A 230 3.98 6.17 -11.03
C TRP A 230 3.75 7.67 -11.04
N ALA A 231 2.69 8.15 -10.43
CA ALA A 231 2.45 9.57 -10.24
C ALA A 231 3.42 10.15 -9.20
N LYS A 232 3.95 11.36 -9.44
CA LYS A 232 4.89 12.03 -8.54
C LYS A 232 4.35 12.16 -7.12
N GLN A 233 3.06 12.48 -6.97
CA GLN A 233 2.38 12.61 -5.68
C GLN A 233 2.42 11.31 -4.86
N THR A 234 2.46 10.15 -5.51
CA THR A 234 2.46 8.83 -4.84
C THR A 234 3.73 8.62 -4.01
N ALA A 235 4.88 9.07 -4.49
CA ALA A 235 6.13 8.99 -3.72
C ALA A 235 6.14 9.96 -2.53
N GLU A 236 5.50 11.12 -2.67
CA GLU A 236 5.35 12.08 -1.58
C GLU A 236 4.41 11.53 -0.50
N THR A 237 3.28 10.93 -0.89
CA THR A 237 2.35 10.27 0.02
C THR A 237 3.00 9.09 0.76
N ALA A 238 3.75 8.24 0.04
CA ALA A 238 4.48 7.12 0.64
C ALA A 238 5.49 7.63 1.69
N SER A 239 6.24 8.67 1.35
CA SER A 239 7.22 9.27 2.25
C SER A 239 6.55 9.87 3.49
N GLU A 240 5.52 10.70 3.33
CA GLU A 240 4.81 11.31 4.46
C GLU A 240 4.18 10.26 5.38
N THR A 241 3.56 9.22 4.80
CA THR A 241 3.00 8.10 5.59
C THR A 241 4.09 7.42 6.43
N ALA A 242 5.26 7.17 5.84
CA ALA A 242 6.37 6.52 6.53
C ALA A 242 6.89 7.35 7.71
N TRP A 243 7.05 8.67 7.53
CA TRP A 243 7.46 9.57 8.61
C TRP A 243 6.44 9.61 9.74
N ARG A 244 5.15 9.76 9.44
CA ARG A 244 4.07 9.73 10.43
C ARG A 244 4.02 8.41 11.19
N PHE A 245 4.19 7.30 10.48
CA PHE A 245 4.19 5.98 11.09
C PHE A 245 5.31 5.83 12.11
N LEU A 246 6.56 6.19 11.76
CA LEU A 246 7.69 6.12 12.67
C LEU A 246 7.53 7.06 13.88
N THR A 247 6.97 8.25 13.67
CA THR A 247 6.71 9.20 14.76
C THR A 247 5.62 8.68 15.71
N ALA A 248 4.51 8.16 15.16
CA ALA A 248 3.40 7.63 15.96
C ALA A 248 3.79 6.41 16.81
N THR A 249 4.79 5.61 16.37
CA THR A 249 5.36 4.51 17.19
C THR A 249 6.33 5.01 18.27
N GLY A 250 6.70 6.28 18.23
CA GLY A 250 7.65 6.88 19.16
C GLY A 250 9.12 6.48 18.94
N VAL A 251 9.45 5.82 17.83
CA VAL A 251 10.85 5.50 17.49
C VAL A 251 11.60 6.67 16.86
N LEU A 252 10.86 7.65 16.31
CA LEU A 252 11.40 8.95 15.91
C LEU A 252 10.78 10.07 16.74
N SER A 253 11.54 11.15 16.96
CA SER A 253 11.01 12.35 17.57
C SER A 253 10.17 13.16 16.57
N GLU A 254 9.21 13.94 17.08
CA GLU A 254 8.44 14.88 16.24
C GLU A 254 9.36 15.93 15.59
N ALA A 255 10.44 16.33 16.27
CA ALA A 255 11.40 17.28 15.75
C ALA A 255 12.14 16.74 14.51
N ASP A 256 12.52 15.46 14.52
CA ASP A 256 13.17 14.83 13.36
C ASP A 256 12.23 14.69 12.16
N ALA A 257 10.94 14.50 12.43
CA ALA A 257 9.91 14.33 11.41
C ALA A 257 9.32 15.66 10.89
N ALA A 258 9.45 16.76 11.63
CA ALA A 258 8.79 18.05 11.33
C ALA A 258 9.12 18.61 9.92
N LEU A 259 10.31 18.31 9.38
CA LEU A 259 10.71 18.75 8.04
C LEU A 259 10.04 17.93 6.91
N TRP A 260 9.45 16.78 7.25
CA TRP A 260 8.96 15.79 6.29
C TRP A 260 7.45 15.62 6.34
N ILE A 261 6.82 15.96 7.45
CA ILE A 261 5.36 15.95 7.62
C ILE A 261 4.86 17.35 7.26
N GLN A 262 4.28 17.47 6.07
CA GLN A 262 3.89 18.76 5.51
C GLN A 262 2.39 19.06 5.65
N GLN A 263 1.57 18.03 5.76
CA GLN A 263 0.12 18.19 5.84
C GLN A 263 -0.34 18.18 7.31
N PRO A 264 -1.27 19.05 7.72
CA PRO A 264 -1.92 18.85 9.01
C PRO A 264 -2.72 17.55 9.01
N PRO A 265 -2.97 16.93 10.19
CA PRO A 265 -3.87 15.80 10.26
C PRO A 265 -5.26 16.19 9.73
N GLU A 266 -5.83 15.31 8.89
CA GLU A 266 -7.17 15.50 8.35
C GLU A 266 -8.17 14.57 9.05
N ALA A 267 -9.46 14.95 9.04
CA ALA A 267 -10.53 14.07 9.50
C ALA A 267 -10.60 12.83 8.59
N GLN A 268 -10.27 11.68 9.17
CA GLN A 268 -10.23 10.44 8.43
C GLN A 268 -11.63 9.85 8.25
N ARG A 269 -11.84 9.19 7.13
CA ARG A 269 -13.08 8.54 6.73
C ARG A 269 -12.86 7.04 6.70
N VAL A 270 -13.61 6.32 7.54
CA VAL A 270 -13.51 4.87 7.61
C VAL A 270 -14.51 4.23 6.66
N ILE A 271 -14.05 3.24 5.88
CA ILE A 271 -14.88 2.47 4.96
C ILE A 271 -14.76 0.99 5.33
N GLN A 272 -15.90 0.38 5.69
CA GLN A 272 -15.98 -1.06 5.91
C GLN A 272 -16.26 -1.76 4.57
N VAL A 273 -15.36 -2.63 4.14
CA VAL A 273 -15.60 -3.54 3.00
C VAL A 273 -16.63 -4.59 3.42
N THR A 274 -17.68 -4.73 2.63
CA THR A 274 -18.79 -5.66 2.89
C THR A 274 -18.84 -6.79 1.87
N HIS A 275 -18.49 -6.51 0.61
CA HIS A 275 -18.50 -7.49 -0.47
C HIS A 275 -17.25 -7.32 -1.34
N ARG A 276 -16.83 -8.43 -1.91
CA ARG A 276 -15.79 -8.47 -2.92
C ARG A 276 -16.38 -9.11 -4.17
N ILE A 277 -16.20 -8.45 -5.31
CA ILE A 277 -16.62 -8.96 -6.61
C ILE A 277 -15.39 -9.55 -7.30
N THR A 278 -15.38 -10.87 -7.42
CA THR A 278 -14.33 -11.63 -8.11
C THR A 278 -14.81 -11.97 -9.51
N ILE A 279 -13.99 -11.72 -10.52
CA ILE A 279 -14.27 -12.00 -11.94
C ILE A 279 -14.39 -13.51 -12.15
N GLN A 280 -15.54 -13.97 -12.66
CA GLN A 280 -15.80 -15.38 -12.91
C GLN A 280 -15.63 -15.77 -14.39
N ASN A 281 -15.86 -14.83 -15.30
CA ASN A 281 -15.84 -15.07 -16.74
C ASN A 281 -15.00 -14.05 -17.49
N ASP A 282 -14.51 -14.44 -18.66
CA ASP A 282 -13.64 -13.57 -19.49
C ASP A 282 -14.41 -12.41 -20.17
N ASP A 283 -15.75 -12.45 -20.15
CA ASP A 283 -16.63 -11.39 -20.65
C ASP A 283 -16.99 -10.34 -19.60
N PHE A 284 -16.35 -10.39 -18.41
CA PHE A 284 -16.57 -9.38 -17.37
C PHE A 284 -16.36 -7.97 -17.91
N ARG A 285 -17.31 -7.08 -17.58
CA ARG A 285 -17.20 -5.65 -17.87
C ARG A 285 -17.99 -4.82 -16.88
N PHE A 286 -17.47 -3.68 -16.51
CA PHE A 286 -18.28 -2.63 -15.87
C PHE A 286 -19.25 -2.03 -16.87
N VAL A 287 -20.38 -1.51 -16.39
CA VAL A 287 -21.38 -0.81 -17.23
C VAL A 287 -21.01 0.66 -17.45
N ASP A 288 -20.11 1.21 -16.63
CA ASP A 288 -19.56 2.56 -16.71
C ASP A 288 -18.10 2.56 -16.29
N ILE A 289 -17.40 3.69 -16.41
CA ILE A 289 -16.05 3.91 -15.89
C ILE A 289 -16.17 4.44 -14.47
N TYR A 290 -15.74 3.64 -13.51
CA TYR A 290 -15.80 3.98 -12.10
C TYR A 290 -14.44 4.41 -11.56
N GLU A 291 -14.47 5.39 -10.65
CA GLU A 291 -13.31 5.86 -9.89
C GLU A 291 -13.30 5.25 -8.49
N GLY A 292 -12.11 5.22 -7.88
CA GLY A 292 -12.00 4.77 -6.48
C GLY A 292 -12.78 5.67 -5.54
N PHE A 293 -13.54 5.05 -4.63
CA PHE A 293 -14.43 5.67 -3.66
C PHE A 293 -15.66 6.38 -4.26
N GLU A 294 -15.98 6.12 -5.51
CA GLU A 294 -17.25 6.54 -6.07
C GLU A 294 -18.42 5.91 -5.32
N VAL A 295 -19.44 6.73 -5.01
CA VAL A 295 -20.63 6.29 -4.26
C VAL A 295 -21.76 6.06 -5.24
N ILE A 296 -22.32 4.87 -5.23
CA ILE A 296 -23.52 4.52 -5.98
C ILE A 296 -24.73 4.67 -5.05
N GLU A 297 -25.55 5.68 -5.29
CA GLU A 297 -26.60 6.13 -4.38
C GLU A 297 -27.66 5.08 -4.07
N ARG A 298 -28.09 4.30 -5.09
CA ARG A 298 -29.23 3.38 -4.94
C ARG A 298 -28.83 1.91 -4.94
N ALA A 299 -29.42 1.16 -4.04
CA ALA A 299 -29.41 -0.31 -4.06
C ALA A 299 -29.95 -0.87 -5.38
N GLY A 300 -29.43 -2.02 -5.81
CA GLY A 300 -29.87 -2.69 -7.03
C GLY A 300 -29.36 -2.07 -8.32
N THR A 301 -28.59 -0.96 -8.27
CA THR A 301 -27.94 -0.39 -9.46
C THR A 301 -26.97 -1.38 -10.07
N VAL A 302 -27.10 -1.64 -11.38
CA VAL A 302 -26.16 -2.49 -12.11
C VAL A 302 -24.85 -1.76 -12.26
N ILE A 303 -23.76 -2.36 -11.77
CA ILE A 303 -22.40 -1.80 -11.86
C ILE A 303 -21.52 -2.57 -12.83
N ALA A 304 -21.79 -3.86 -13.03
CA ALA A 304 -21.02 -4.72 -13.94
C ALA A 304 -21.87 -5.85 -14.49
N ARG A 305 -21.31 -6.56 -15.49
CA ARG A 305 -21.83 -7.83 -16.00
C ARG A 305 -20.73 -8.86 -16.05
N ASP A 306 -21.07 -10.13 -15.73
CA ASP A 306 -20.14 -11.26 -15.69
C ASP A 306 -20.88 -12.54 -16.09
N GLY A 307 -20.52 -13.15 -17.23
CA GLY A 307 -21.19 -14.34 -17.76
C GLY A 307 -22.68 -14.14 -18.00
N GLY A 308 -23.08 -12.96 -18.45
CA GLY A 308 -24.49 -12.61 -18.69
C GLY A 308 -25.28 -12.26 -17.42
N ARG A 309 -24.67 -12.30 -16.23
CA ARG A 309 -25.30 -11.88 -14.97
C ARG A 309 -25.02 -10.41 -14.67
N ASP A 310 -26.05 -9.69 -14.24
CA ASP A 310 -25.89 -8.34 -13.70
C ASP A 310 -25.30 -8.41 -12.28
N ILE A 311 -24.25 -7.64 -12.05
CA ILE A 311 -23.68 -7.38 -10.71
C ILE A 311 -24.24 -6.06 -10.23
N ARG A 312 -24.92 -6.10 -9.08
CA ARG A 312 -25.69 -4.96 -8.56
C ARG A 312 -25.17 -4.53 -7.19
N THR A 313 -25.33 -3.25 -6.86
CA THR A 313 -25.08 -2.73 -5.52
C THR A 313 -26.04 -3.34 -4.52
N PRO A 314 -25.54 -3.83 -3.36
CA PRO A 314 -26.39 -4.54 -2.37
C PRO A 314 -27.22 -3.59 -1.48
N TYR A 315 -26.88 -2.29 -1.45
CA TYR A 315 -27.51 -1.28 -0.60
C TYR A 315 -27.29 0.12 -1.14
N ASP A 316 -28.02 1.08 -0.57
CA ASP A 316 -27.87 2.51 -0.89
C ASP A 316 -26.52 3.05 -0.41
N ASN A 317 -26.00 4.07 -1.12
CA ASN A 317 -24.70 4.70 -0.84
C ASN A 317 -23.54 3.69 -0.84
N CYS A 318 -23.55 2.78 -1.79
CA CYS A 318 -22.52 1.76 -1.93
C CYS A 318 -21.23 2.37 -2.48
N VAL A 319 -20.13 2.26 -1.72
CA VAL A 319 -18.80 2.77 -2.10
C VAL A 319 -18.07 1.74 -2.94
N LEU A 320 -17.53 2.15 -4.10
CA LEU A 320 -16.70 1.32 -4.95
C LEU A 320 -15.22 1.51 -4.58
N ILE A 321 -14.54 0.45 -4.14
CA ILE A 321 -13.16 0.53 -3.67
C ILE A 321 -12.26 -0.20 -4.66
N MET A 322 -11.27 0.53 -5.21
CA MET A 322 -10.29 0.04 -6.18
C MET A 322 -10.92 -0.73 -7.36
N PRO A 323 -11.84 -0.12 -8.16
CA PRO A 323 -12.37 -0.78 -9.35
C PRO A 323 -11.25 -1.08 -10.33
N ALA A 324 -11.19 -2.34 -10.81
CA ALA A 324 -10.16 -2.78 -11.74
C ALA A 324 -10.35 -2.14 -13.13
N GLN A 325 -9.25 -1.90 -13.84
CA GLN A 325 -9.28 -1.47 -15.25
C GLN A 325 -8.88 -2.59 -16.21
N ARG A 326 -8.24 -3.63 -15.70
CA ARG A 326 -7.94 -4.85 -16.45
C ARG A 326 -8.68 -6.00 -15.79
N PHE A 327 -9.25 -6.87 -16.60
CA PHE A 327 -10.12 -7.94 -16.14
C PHE A 327 -9.46 -9.29 -16.43
N THR A 328 -9.16 -10.01 -15.36
CA THR A 328 -8.62 -11.36 -15.45
C THR A 328 -9.46 -12.25 -14.53
N ARG A 329 -9.91 -13.38 -15.04
CA ARG A 329 -10.67 -14.36 -14.27
C ARG A 329 -9.94 -14.75 -12.97
N GLY A 330 -10.68 -14.80 -11.88
CA GLY A 330 -10.15 -15.08 -10.54
C GLY A 330 -9.61 -13.84 -9.80
N GLN A 331 -9.45 -12.69 -10.47
CA GLN A 331 -9.05 -11.47 -9.80
C GLN A 331 -10.25 -10.67 -9.26
N THR A 332 -9.99 -9.83 -8.26
CA THR A 332 -10.99 -8.91 -7.72
C THR A 332 -11.25 -7.78 -8.72
N ALA A 333 -12.50 -7.64 -9.16
CA ALA A 333 -12.94 -6.52 -10.00
C ALA A 333 -13.12 -5.23 -9.19
N VAL A 334 -13.76 -5.33 -8.03
CA VAL A 334 -14.04 -4.20 -7.14
C VAL A 334 -14.42 -4.72 -5.75
N ARG A 335 -14.13 -3.95 -4.71
CA ARG A 335 -14.72 -4.14 -3.38
C ARG A 335 -15.85 -3.15 -3.18
N LEU A 336 -16.92 -3.59 -2.52
CA LEU A 336 -18.05 -2.76 -2.16
C LEU A 336 -18.00 -2.49 -0.67
N GLY A 337 -18.25 -1.26 -0.27
CA GLY A 337 -18.15 -0.85 1.12
C GLY A 337 -19.15 0.22 1.53
N ARG A 338 -19.14 0.52 2.82
CA ARG A 338 -19.91 1.61 3.45
C ARG A 338 -18.98 2.49 4.25
N TYR A 339 -19.22 3.78 4.25
CA TYR A 339 -18.64 4.65 5.27
C TYR A 339 -19.18 4.24 6.65
N GLU A 340 -18.28 4.16 7.63
CA GLU A 340 -18.66 4.08 9.05
C GLU A 340 -18.98 5.50 9.54
N GLU A 341 -20.02 5.64 10.36
CA GLU A 341 -20.41 6.90 11.00
C GLU A 341 -19.47 7.33 12.13
#